data_f2b567088ec7215b31d7e40b1e5cb612
#
_entry.id   f2b567088ec7215b31d7e40b1e5cb612
#
_cell.length_a   1.000
_cell.length_b   1.000
_cell.length_c   1.000
_cell.angle_alpha   90.00
_cell.angle_beta   90.00
_cell.angle_gamma   90.00
#
_symmetry.space_group_name_H-M   'P 1'
#
loop_
_entity.id
_entity.type
_entity.pdbx_description
1 polymer ?
#
loop_
_entity_poly.entity_id
_entity_poly.type
_entity_poly.pdbx_seq_one_letter_code
_entity_poly.pdbx_strand_id
1 'polypeptide(L)'
;MQLYTKEQAIRQMNYLGQSCRPFIFIINYQQDASYIEAVSSVDPAEILYNLNGFTNQPMFAENNIAFLSRKRLRWQSFPESLATYQHSFDIVQRNIFAGNSFLTNLTCRTPVETNLTLKDIYCYSKAMYKLWVRDAFTVFSPEIFIRIHNGRIYSYPMKGTINASTPSAERLLIN
;
A
#
# COMPACT_ATOMS: atom_id res chain seq x y z
N MET A 1 -8.25 -13.58 12.32
CA MET A 1 -7.74 -13.44 10.91
C MET A 1 -7.05 -14.73 10.52
N GLN A 2 -7.49 -15.42 9.43
CA GLN A 2 -6.87 -16.65 8.91
C GLN A 2 -5.81 -16.29 7.87
N LEU A 3 -4.63 -16.88 7.99
CA LEU A 3 -3.55 -16.74 7.01
C LEU A 3 -3.45 -18.00 6.14
N TYR A 4 -3.11 -17.80 4.88
CA TYR A 4 -2.98 -18.82 3.85
C TYR A 4 -1.55 -18.88 3.32
N THR A 5 -1.05 -20.09 3.03
CA THR A 5 0.16 -20.26 2.19
C THR A 5 -0.13 -19.82 0.75
N LYS A 6 0.90 -19.68 -0.07
CA LYS A 6 0.75 -19.28 -1.48
C LYS A 6 -0.25 -20.18 -2.24
N GLU A 7 -0.12 -21.50 -2.11
CA GLU A 7 -0.99 -22.45 -2.81
C GLU A 7 -2.43 -22.40 -2.30
N GLN A 8 -2.61 -22.24 -0.99
CA GLN A 8 -3.92 -22.07 -0.38
C GLN A 8 -4.57 -20.76 -0.84
N ALA A 9 -3.78 -19.67 -0.88
CA ALA A 9 -4.22 -18.36 -1.34
C ALA A 9 -4.73 -18.39 -2.79
N ILE A 10 -3.97 -19.04 -3.68
CA ILE A 10 -4.37 -19.21 -5.09
C ILE A 10 -5.70 -19.96 -5.18
N ARG A 11 -5.85 -21.07 -4.45
CA ARG A 11 -7.11 -21.85 -4.45
C ARG A 11 -8.29 -21.03 -3.93
N GLN A 12 -8.09 -20.28 -2.83
CA GLN A 12 -9.14 -19.48 -2.22
C GLN A 12 -9.57 -18.32 -3.14
N MET A 13 -8.63 -17.60 -3.74
CA MET A 13 -8.93 -16.52 -4.67
C MET A 13 -9.67 -17.04 -5.91
N ASN A 14 -9.23 -18.18 -6.47
CA ASN A 14 -9.91 -18.80 -7.62
C ASN A 14 -11.34 -19.24 -7.27
N TYR A 15 -11.54 -19.85 -6.10
CA TYR A 15 -12.86 -20.24 -5.62
C TYR A 15 -13.82 -19.05 -5.48
N LEU A 16 -13.36 -17.96 -4.83
CA LEU A 16 -14.16 -16.75 -4.67
C LEU A 16 -14.44 -16.07 -6.02
N GLY A 17 -13.44 -16.03 -6.92
CA GLY A 17 -13.58 -15.47 -8.26
C GLY A 17 -14.56 -16.26 -9.13
N GLN A 18 -14.47 -17.60 -9.17
CA GLN A 18 -15.40 -18.46 -9.89
C GLN A 18 -16.83 -18.35 -9.36
N SER A 19 -16.97 -18.12 -8.06
CA SER A 19 -18.27 -17.91 -7.40
C SER A 19 -18.79 -16.47 -7.55
N CYS A 20 -18.11 -15.60 -8.30
CA CYS A 20 -18.41 -14.17 -8.43
C CYS A 20 -18.59 -13.46 -7.08
N ARG A 21 -17.87 -13.90 -6.04
CA ARG A 21 -17.91 -13.29 -4.70
C ARG A 21 -16.80 -12.25 -4.57
N PRO A 22 -17.13 -10.98 -4.33
CA PRO A 22 -16.12 -9.95 -4.06
C PRO A 22 -15.29 -10.32 -2.82
N PHE A 23 -13.97 -10.17 -2.90
CA PHE A 23 -13.06 -10.43 -1.80
C PHE A 23 -11.95 -9.39 -1.71
N ILE A 24 -11.40 -9.24 -0.51
CA ILE A 24 -10.16 -8.50 -0.26
C ILE A 24 -9.03 -9.49 -0.08
N PHE A 25 -7.83 -9.10 -0.49
CA PHE A 25 -6.62 -9.86 -0.22
C PHE A 25 -5.47 -8.96 0.19
N ILE A 26 -4.61 -9.49 1.06
CA ILE A 26 -3.37 -8.87 1.50
C ILE A 26 -2.29 -9.95 1.37
N ILE A 27 -1.27 -9.71 0.56
CA ILE A 27 -0.19 -10.66 0.30
C ILE A 27 1.11 -10.01 0.76
N ASN A 28 1.88 -10.70 1.60
CA ASN A 28 3.19 -10.21 1.99
C ASN A 28 4.21 -10.36 0.85
N TYR A 29 5.36 -9.68 0.98
CA TYR A 29 6.38 -9.65 -0.06
C TYR A 29 6.93 -11.04 -0.39
N GLN A 30 7.13 -11.90 0.61
CA GLN A 30 7.62 -13.28 0.45
C GLN A 30 6.57 -14.23 -0.15
N GLN A 31 5.29 -13.83 -0.20
CA GLN A 31 4.15 -14.63 -0.66
C GLN A 31 3.92 -15.92 0.15
N ASP A 32 4.41 -15.98 1.38
CA ASP A 32 4.26 -17.14 2.27
C ASP A 32 3.13 -16.96 3.31
N ALA A 33 2.64 -15.74 3.48
CA ALA A 33 1.52 -15.41 4.34
C ALA A 33 0.57 -14.45 3.63
N SER A 34 -0.64 -14.93 3.34
CA SER A 34 -1.68 -14.16 2.66
C SER A 34 -2.97 -14.18 3.46
N TYR A 35 -3.66 -13.04 3.53
CA TYR A 35 -5.01 -12.93 4.03
C TYR A 35 -5.98 -12.78 2.87
N ILE A 36 -7.05 -13.59 2.84
CA ILE A 36 -8.07 -13.54 1.79
C ILE A 36 -9.42 -13.75 2.46
N GLU A 37 -10.33 -12.81 2.26
CA GLU A 37 -11.65 -12.86 2.88
C GLU A 37 -12.71 -12.28 1.94
N ALA A 38 -13.89 -12.91 1.88
CA ALA A 38 -15.04 -12.32 1.19
C ALA A 38 -15.38 -10.97 1.84
N VAL A 39 -15.66 -9.95 1.03
CA VAL A 39 -15.95 -8.59 1.51
C VAL A 39 -17.05 -8.57 2.57
N SER A 40 -18.08 -9.41 2.39
CA SER A 40 -19.21 -9.55 3.34
C SER A 40 -18.82 -10.14 4.69
N SER A 41 -17.65 -10.75 4.81
CA SER A 41 -17.19 -11.48 6.02
C SER A 41 -16.03 -10.74 6.72
N VAL A 42 -15.51 -9.67 6.14
CA VAL A 42 -14.42 -8.90 6.75
C VAL A 42 -14.91 -8.22 8.03
N ASP A 43 -14.31 -8.58 9.16
CA ASP A 43 -14.60 -7.96 10.44
C ASP A 43 -13.97 -6.55 10.53
N PRO A 44 -14.77 -5.47 10.65
CA PRO A 44 -14.24 -4.11 10.81
C PRO A 44 -13.44 -3.90 12.12
N ALA A 45 -13.56 -4.82 13.08
CA ALA A 45 -12.73 -4.79 14.28
C ALA A 45 -11.30 -5.28 14.04
N GLU A 46 -11.08 -6.06 12.97
CA GLU A 46 -9.79 -6.63 12.57
C GLU A 46 -9.15 -5.85 11.42
N ILE A 47 -9.94 -5.48 10.41
CA ILE A 47 -9.48 -4.84 9.19
C ILE A 47 -10.44 -3.73 8.80
N LEU A 48 -9.89 -2.54 8.58
CA LEU A 48 -10.59 -1.42 7.94
C LEU A 48 -9.91 -1.07 6.63
N TYR A 49 -10.70 -0.80 5.61
CA TYR A 49 -10.19 -0.33 4.33
C TYR A 49 -11.07 0.77 3.73
N ASN A 50 -10.46 1.59 2.93
CA ASN A 50 -11.13 2.50 1.99
C ASN A 50 -10.33 2.48 0.68
N LEU A 51 -10.93 1.98 -0.36
CA LEU A 51 -10.35 1.83 -1.69
C LEU A 51 -11.10 2.77 -2.64
N ASN A 52 -10.76 4.05 -2.58
CA ASN A 52 -11.40 5.11 -3.37
C ASN A 52 -12.94 5.12 -3.20
N GLY A 53 -13.40 5.12 -1.94
CA GLY A 53 -14.82 5.14 -1.59
C GLY A 53 -15.45 3.76 -1.38
N PHE A 54 -14.82 2.67 -1.86
CA PHE A 54 -15.24 1.32 -1.49
C PHE A 54 -14.67 0.97 -0.11
N THR A 55 -15.55 0.88 0.90
CA THR A 55 -15.12 0.81 2.31
C THR A 55 -16.01 -0.10 3.14
N ASN A 56 -15.43 -0.74 4.16
CA ASN A 56 -16.17 -1.39 5.25
C ASN A 56 -16.21 -0.53 6.53
N GLN A 57 -15.76 0.72 6.46
CA GLN A 57 -15.81 1.62 7.61
C GLN A 57 -17.27 1.98 7.93
N PRO A 58 -17.74 1.80 9.17
CA PRO A 58 -19.08 2.20 9.58
C PRO A 58 -19.31 3.72 9.36
N MET A 59 -20.48 4.10 8.84
CA MET A 59 -20.84 5.51 8.55
C MET A 59 -20.74 6.44 9.77
N PHE A 60 -20.81 5.89 10.99
CA PHE A 60 -20.71 6.66 12.24
C PHE A 60 -19.30 7.00 12.69
N ALA A 61 -18.28 6.61 11.95
CA ALA A 61 -16.87 6.90 12.31
C ALA A 61 -16.52 8.41 12.25
N GLU A 62 -17.34 9.24 11.61
CA GLU A 62 -17.13 10.70 11.58
C GLU A 62 -17.24 11.33 12.97
N ASN A 63 -18.01 10.76 13.90
CA ASN A 63 -18.12 11.26 15.28
C ASN A 63 -16.85 11.04 16.12
N ASN A 64 -15.94 10.15 15.69
CA ASN A 64 -14.64 9.96 16.35
C ASN A 64 -13.67 11.12 16.08
N ILE A 65 -13.88 11.89 15.02
CA ILE A 65 -13.06 13.08 14.73
C ILE A 65 -13.23 14.12 15.85
N ALA A 66 -14.45 14.28 16.38
CA ALA A 66 -14.74 15.20 17.49
C ALA A 66 -14.08 14.78 18.83
N PHE A 67 -13.92 13.49 19.07
CA PHE A 67 -13.24 12.99 20.28
C PHE A 67 -11.73 13.30 20.23
N LEU A 68 -11.15 13.26 19.08
CA LEU A 68 -9.70 13.42 18.90
C LEU A 68 -9.29 14.88 18.71
N SER A 69 -10.20 15.76 18.32
CA SER A 69 -9.97 17.22 18.34
C SER A 69 -9.69 17.75 19.78
N ARG A 70 -10.03 16.97 20.82
CA ARG A 70 -9.74 17.26 22.23
C ARG A 70 -8.39 16.72 22.71
N LYS A 71 -7.76 15.79 21.96
CA LYS A 71 -6.48 15.17 22.36
C LYS A 71 -5.34 15.98 21.75
N ARG A 72 -4.50 16.60 22.59
CA ARG A 72 -3.29 17.26 22.10
C ARG A 72 -2.40 16.24 21.40
N LEU A 73 -2.30 16.33 20.08
CA LEU A 73 -1.45 15.44 19.27
C LEU A 73 0.01 15.59 19.68
N ARG A 74 0.67 14.45 19.91
CA ARG A 74 2.12 14.35 20.03
C ARG A 74 2.61 13.49 18.87
N TRP A 75 3.57 14.02 18.15
CA TRP A 75 4.20 13.34 17.01
C TRP A 75 5.65 13.75 16.95
N GLN A 76 6.55 12.79 17.10
CA GLN A 76 7.98 13.00 17.00
C GLN A 76 8.58 11.94 16.07
N SER A 77 9.33 12.36 15.08
CA SER A 77 10.01 11.48 14.13
C SER A 77 11.51 11.49 14.38
N PHE A 78 12.15 10.34 14.19
CA PHE A 78 13.58 10.12 14.40
C PHE A 78 14.19 9.58 13.10
N PRO A 79 14.41 10.45 12.08
CA PRO A 79 15.03 10.03 10.84
C PRO A 79 16.48 9.59 11.09
N GLU A 80 17.01 8.74 10.23
CA GLU A 80 18.44 8.42 10.26
C GLU A 80 19.30 9.68 10.03
N SER A 81 20.57 9.62 10.43
CA SER A 81 21.47 10.74 10.25
C SER A 81 21.72 11.02 8.77
N LEU A 82 21.99 12.29 8.43
CA LEU A 82 22.36 12.66 7.06
C LEU A 82 23.55 11.84 6.54
N ALA A 83 24.53 11.56 7.40
CA ALA A 83 25.69 10.76 7.02
C ALA A 83 25.34 9.31 6.65
N THR A 84 24.42 8.69 7.41
CA THR A 84 23.90 7.33 7.12
C THR A 84 23.12 7.31 5.80
N TYR A 85 22.24 8.28 5.62
CA TYR A 85 21.48 8.43 4.37
C TYR A 85 22.40 8.65 3.18
N GLN A 86 23.39 9.57 3.30
CA GLN A 86 24.35 9.87 2.25
C GLN A 86 25.14 8.62 1.83
N HIS A 87 25.61 7.83 2.79
CA HIS A 87 26.30 6.57 2.49
C HIS A 87 25.43 5.62 1.66
N SER A 88 24.18 5.43 2.04
CA SER A 88 23.23 4.59 1.29
C SER A 88 22.94 5.15 -0.10
N PHE A 89 22.77 6.45 -0.20
CA PHE A 89 22.56 7.16 -1.45
C PHE A 89 23.73 7.02 -2.41
N ASP A 90 24.97 7.15 -1.92
CA ASP A 90 26.20 6.99 -2.71
C ASP A 90 26.35 5.56 -3.26
N ILE A 91 25.88 4.53 -2.51
CA ILE A 91 25.84 3.15 -3.01
C ILE A 91 24.88 3.04 -4.18
N VAL A 92 23.68 3.61 -4.04
CA VAL A 92 22.68 3.61 -5.12
C VAL A 92 23.19 4.33 -6.35
N GLN A 93 23.74 5.54 -6.18
CA GLN A 93 24.29 6.32 -7.30
C GLN A 93 25.41 5.58 -8.04
N ARG A 94 26.36 4.99 -7.31
CA ARG A 94 27.44 4.21 -7.95
C ARG A 94 26.90 3.06 -8.80
N ASN A 95 25.85 2.37 -8.33
CA ASN A 95 25.24 1.28 -9.08
C ASN A 95 24.46 1.76 -10.30
N ILE A 96 23.81 2.93 -10.22
CA ILE A 96 23.16 3.56 -11.37
C ILE A 96 24.21 3.97 -12.42
N PHE A 97 25.28 4.65 -12.02
CA PHE A 97 26.35 5.06 -12.94
C PHE A 97 27.11 3.87 -13.56
N ALA A 98 27.21 2.76 -12.83
CA ALA A 98 27.79 1.52 -13.35
C ALA A 98 26.84 0.75 -14.31
N GLY A 99 25.61 1.23 -14.53
CA GLY A 99 24.63 0.58 -15.39
C GLY A 99 23.96 -0.66 -14.77
N ASN A 100 24.13 -0.89 -13.45
CA ASN A 100 23.52 -2.02 -12.74
C ASN A 100 22.01 -1.83 -12.53
N SER A 101 21.53 -0.58 -12.56
CA SER A 101 20.11 -0.22 -12.50
C SER A 101 19.92 1.17 -13.13
N PHE A 102 18.75 1.43 -13.68
CA PHE A 102 18.38 2.74 -14.22
C PHE A 102 17.50 3.54 -13.27
N LEU A 103 16.79 2.84 -12.39
CA LEU A 103 15.89 3.44 -11.39
C LEU A 103 15.89 2.60 -10.13
N THR A 104 16.02 3.27 -8.99
CA THR A 104 15.97 2.62 -7.67
C THR A 104 15.21 3.51 -6.70
N ASN A 105 14.38 2.91 -5.87
CA ASN A 105 13.73 3.59 -4.75
C ASN A 105 14.53 3.29 -3.47
N LEU A 106 15.23 4.30 -2.94
CA LEU A 106 15.90 4.18 -1.64
C LEU A 106 14.90 4.46 -0.53
N THR A 107 14.52 3.42 0.18
CA THR A 107 13.58 3.51 1.30
C THR A 107 14.34 3.55 2.63
N CYS A 108 14.06 4.57 3.44
CA CYS A 108 14.65 4.77 4.76
C CYS A 108 13.59 4.61 5.84
N ARG A 109 13.92 3.85 6.89
CA ARG A 109 13.05 3.68 8.04
C ARG A 109 13.14 4.91 8.95
N THR A 110 11.99 5.52 9.27
CA THR A 110 11.89 6.62 10.21
C THR A 110 11.06 6.19 11.41
N PRO A 111 11.67 5.90 12.57
CA PRO A 111 10.93 5.66 13.81
C PRO A 111 10.08 6.88 14.19
N VAL A 112 8.90 6.61 14.75
CA VAL A 112 7.95 7.65 15.17
C VAL A 112 7.43 7.32 16.57
N GLU A 113 7.44 8.33 17.44
CA GLU A 113 6.74 8.30 18.72
C GLU A 113 5.49 9.17 18.63
N THR A 114 4.35 8.58 19.00
CA THR A 114 3.08 9.28 18.96
C THR A 114 2.12 8.75 20.03
N ASN A 115 1.15 9.56 20.41
CA ASN A 115 0.04 9.14 21.25
C ASN A 115 -1.19 8.66 20.45
N LEU A 116 -1.04 8.48 19.15
CA LEU A 116 -2.06 7.88 18.28
C LEU A 116 -1.85 6.37 18.16
N THR A 117 -2.94 5.64 18.08
CA THR A 117 -2.93 4.23 17.63
C THR A 117 -2.85 4.16 16.10
N LEU A 118 -2.50 3.00 15.55
CA LEU A 118 -2.55 2.76 14.10
C LEU A 118 -3.95 3.00 13.52
N LYS A 119 -4.99 2.66 14.30
CA LYS A 119 -6.39 2.92 13.94
C LYS A 119 -6.71 4.40 13.90
N ASP A 120 -6.20 5.18 14.86
CA ASP A 120 -6.35 6.64 14.85
C ASP A 120 -5.71 7.22 13.59
N ILE A 121 -4.47 6.81 13.26
CA ILE A 121 -3.75 7.25 12.07
C ILE A 121 -4.56 6.92 10.80
N TYR A 122 -5.13 5.71 10.70
CA TYR A 122 -6.01 5.32 9.61
C TYR A 122 -7.23 6.25 9.52
N CYS A 123 -7.93 6.49 10.63
CA CYS A 123 -9.15 7.30 10.66
C CYS A 123 -8.90 8.76 10.26
N TYR A 124 -7.77 9.34 10.67
CA TYR A 124 -7.42 10.73 10.35
C TYR A 124 -6.87 10.96 8.97
N SER A 125 -6.32 9.92 8.35
CA SER A 125 -5.75 10.06 7.02
C SER A 125 -6.84 10.35 5.98
N LYS A 126 -6.50 11.22 5.02
CA LYS A 126 -7.36 11.56 3.87
C LYS A 126 -6.89 10.88 2.57
N ALA A 127 -6.10 9.82 2.67
CA ALA A 127 -5.60 9.09 1.52
C ALA A 127 -6.75 8.41 0.76
N MET A 128 -6.63 8.38 -0.57
CA MET A 128 -7.60 7.76 -1.48
C MET A 128 -7.70 6.25 -1.26
N TYR A 129 -6.57 5.60 -1.07
CA TYR A 129 -6.47 4.16 -0.75
C TYR A 129 -5.82 4.03 0.61
N LYS A 130 -6.51 3.40 1.55
CA LYS A 130 -6.02 3.17 2.91
C LYS A 130 -6.49 1.85 3.46
N LEU A 131 -5.61 1.21 4.21
CA LEU A 131 -5.84 -0.06 4.88
C LEU A 131 -5.29 0.00 6.30
N TRP A 132 -6.04 -0.49 7.27
CA TRP A 132 -5.60 -0.75 8.63
C TRP A 132 -5.83 -2.22 8.95
N VAL A 133 -4.83 -2.86 9.52
CA VAL A 133 -4.90 -4.20 10.09
C VAL A 133 -4.58 -4.10 11.57
N ARG A 134 -5.46 -4.64 12.41
CA ARG A 134 -5.37 -4.53 13.86
C ARG A 134 -4.02 -5.04 14.36
N ASP A 135 -3.38 -4.24 15.24
CA ASP A 135 -2.11 -4.53 15.91
C ASP A 135 -0.92 -4.87 14.98
N ALA A 136 -1.09 -4.64 13.66
CA ALA A 136 -0.07 -4.95 12.66
C ALA A 136 0.45 -3.69 11.95
N PHE A 137 -0.39 -3.04 11.15
CA PHE A 137 0.02 -1.87 10.38
C PHE A 137 -1.16 -1.02 9.89
N THR A 138 -0.84 0.19 9.44
CA THR A 138 -1.68 0.98 8.54
C THR A 138 -0.86 1.41 7.34
N VAL A 139 -1.47 1.41 6.16
CA VAL A 139 -0.81 1.77 4.90
C VAL A 139 -1.71 2.66 4.06
N PHE A 140 -1.08 3.54 3.30
CA PHE A 140 -1.72 4.49 2.41
C PHE A 140 -1.09 4.41 1.03
N SER A 141 -1.91 4.58 -0.01
CA SER A 141 -1.41 4.73 -1.38
C SER A 141 -2.16 5.84 -2.10
N PRO A 142 -1.48 6.71 -2.83
CA PRO A 142 -2.12 7.66 -3.74
C PRO A 142 -2.54 7.01 -5.06
N GLU A 143 -2.17 5.76 -5.29
CA GLU A 143 -2.13 5.13 -6.60
C GLU A 143 -2.88 3.82 -6.65
N ILE A 144 -3.41 3.55 -7.84
CA ILE A 144 -3.97 2.27 -8.24
C ILE A 144 -3.00 1.59 -9.22
N PHE A 145 -2.73 0.30 -9.02
CA PHE A 145 -1.85 -0.47 -9.90
C PHE A 145 -2.62 -0.97 -11.14
N ILE A 146 -3.72 -1.69 -10.91
CA ILE A 146 -4.59 -2.23 -11.95
C ILE A 146 -6.05 -2.03 -11.55
N ARG A 147 -6.87 -1.69 -12.53
CA ARG A 147 -8.32 -1.69 -12.41
C ARG A 147 -8.92 -2.58 -13.50
N ILE A 148 -9.81 -3.48 -13.10
CA ILE A 148 -10.62 -4.27 -14.05
C ILE A 148 -12.07 -3.81 -13.90
N HIS A 149 -12.68 -3.33 -14.97
CA HIS A 149 -14.05 -2.84 -14.96
C HIS A 149 -14.71 -3.07 -16.32
N ASN A 150 -15.94 -3.60 -16.31
CA ASN A 150 -16.71 -3.90 -17.52
C ASN A 150 -15.91 -4.73 -18.56
N GLY A 151 -15.20 -5.78 -18.10
CA GLY A 151 -14.41 -6.65 -18.97
C GLY A 151 -13.15 -6.02 -19.55
N ARG A 152 -12.77 -4.82 -19.10
CA ARG A 152 -11.54 -4.11 -19.53
C ARG A 152 -10.55 -4.03 -18.40
N ILE A 153 -9.26 -4.19 -18.72
CA ILE A 153 -8.15 -4.00 -17.80
C ILE A 153 -7.55 -2.62 -18.05
N TYR A 154 -7.38 -1.86 -16.98
CA TYR A 154 -6.71 -0.56 -16.97
C TYR A 154 -5.44 -0.68 -16.12
N SER A 155 -4.32 -0.27 -16.69
CA SER A 155 -3.06 -0.10 -15.99
C SER A 155 -2.74 1.38 -15.83
N TYR A 156 -2.22 1.77 -14.68
CA TYR A 156 -1.87 3.16 -14.37
C TYR A 156 -0.37 3.24 -14.03
N PRO A 157 0.52 3.01 -15.02
CA PRO A 157 1.95 3.06 -14.77
C PRO A 157 2.35 4.50 -14.43
N MET A 158 3.01 4.68 -13.29
CA MET A 158 3.56 5.99 -12.89
C MET A 158 4.78 6.40 -13.71
N LYS A 159 5.53 5.40 -14.16
CA LYS A 159 6.76 5.58 -14.96
C LYS A 159 6.82 4.48 -16.00
N GLY A 160 7.05 4.86 -17.23
CA GLY A 160 7.41 3.94 -18.29
C GLY A 160 8.93 3.79 -18.34
N THR A 161 9.43 2.57 -18.49
CA THR A 161 10.80 2.30 -18.87
C THR A 161 10.81 1.70 -20.26
N ILE A 162 11.70 2.19 -21.12
CA ILE A 162 11.89 1.65 -22.46
C ILE A 162 13.38 1.36 -22.64
N ASN A 163 13.71 0.33 -23.42
CA ASN A 163 15.08 0.05 -23.76
C ASN A 163 15.65 1.23 -24.57
N ALA A 164 16.77 1.80 -24.12
CA ALA A 164 17.41 2.93 -24.76
C ALA A 164 17.86 2.65 -26.23
N SER A 165 18.05 1.37 -26.59
CA SER A 165 18.34 0.94 -27.95
C SER A 165 17.12 0.90 -28.87
N THR A 166 15.91 1.13 -28.34
CA THR A 166 14.69 1.17 -29.16
C THR A 166 14.69 2.42 -30.04
N PRO A 167 14.52 2.30 -31.36
CA PRO A 167 14.44 3.46 -32.23
C PRO A 167 13.34 4.43 -31.77
N SER A 168 13.67 5.70 -31.63
CA SER A 168 12.75 6.76 -31.17
C SER A 168 12.23 6.56 -29.75
N ALA A 169 12.99 5.90 -28.85
CA ALA A 169 12.63 5.67 -27.46
C ALA A 169 12.09 6.92 -26.74
N GLU A 170 12.74 8.08 -26.96
CA GLU A 170 12.32 9.36 -26.37
C GLU A 170 10.90 9.75 -26.75
N ARG A 171 10.51 9.54 -28.02
CA ARG A 171 9.15 9.86 -28.50
C ARG A 171 8.08 8.93 -27.95
N LEU A 172 8.45 7.68 -27.67
CA LEU A 172 7.54 6.68 -27.10
C LEU A 172 7.29 6.89 -25.61
N LEU A 173 8.17 7.61 -24.90
CA LEU A 173 8.00 7.93 -23.48
C LEU A 173 7.19 9.21 -23.23
N ILE A 174 6.99 10.06 -24.24
CA ILE A 174 6.33 11.37 -24.09
C ILE A 174 4.83 11.30 -24.45
N ASN A 175 4.36 10.22 -25.03
CA ASN A 175 2.95 9.94 -25.32
C ASN A 175 2.36 8.99 -24.29
#